data_1048393aca56415ea63bd620dbb345ed
#
_entry.id   1048393aca56415ea63bd620dbb345ed
#
_cell.length_a   1.000
_cell.length_b   1.000
_cell.length_c   1.000
_cell.angle_alpha   90.00
_cell.angle_beta   90.00
_cell.angle_gamma   90.00
#
_symmetry.space_group_name_H-M   'P 1'
#
loop_
_entity.id
_entity.type
_entity.pdbx_description
1 polymer ?
#
loop_
_entity_poly.entity_id
_entity_poly.type
_entity_poly.pdbx_seq_one_letter_code
_entity_poly.pdbx_strand_id
1 'polypeptide(L)'
;MSIFRKTLSCAVLAALGTCALAGCGRQDTSNEAATSTSPEASAAITETVNESTAASEQTPAPDAPGTQSTQPADVTSEADKDKASTPFGQHGALHVENGKLTDADGNTVQLYGMSTHGIAWFPQYINYDSFRTLRDDWNTNCIRLAMYTAEYGGYCAGGDKEQLKQLVKDGVSYATELGMYVIVDWHILSDCDPNQNKDEAIAFFREMAEVFADNDNVLYEICNEPNGGTSWDSIKSYAEEVIPVIRAQKPDAVILVGTPT
;
A
#
# COMPACT_ATOMS: atom_id res chain seq x y z
N MET A 1 32.52 -13.45 40.93
CA MET A 1 33.79 -13.17 40.24
C MET A 1 33.47 -12.56 38.88
N SER A 2 33.88 -11.33 38.84
CA SER A 2 34.22 -10.42 37.72
C SER A 2 33.27 -10.28 36.55
N ILE A 3 32.54 -9.18 36.56
CA ILE A 3 31.73 -8.56 35.50
C ILE A 3 32.67 -7.78 34.60
N PHE A 4 32.66 -8.05 33.30
CA PHE A 4 33.22 -7.15 32.28
C PHE A 4 32.11 -6.41 31.54
N ARG A 5 31.92 -5.13 31.89
CA ARG A 5 31.18 -4.14 31.13
C ARG A 5 32.09 -3.63 30.00
N LYS A 6 31.66 -3.75 28.75
CA LYS A 6 32.24 -2.99 27.62
C LYS A 6 31.27 -1.88 27.26
N THR A 7 31.66 -0.66 27.58
CA THR A 7 31.07 0.58 27.09
C THR A 7 31.57 0.83 25.67
N LEU A 8 30.64 0.92 24.73
CA LEU A 8 30.94 1.37 23.37
C LEU A 8 30.57 2.85 23.27
N SER A 9 31.59 3.70 23.14
CA SER A 9 31.46 5.15 22.97
C SER A 9 31.25 5.44 21.49
N CYS A 10 30.11 6.00 21.12
CA CYS A 10 29.85 6.49 19.78
C CYS A 10 30.13 7.99 19.77
N ALA A 11 31.17 8.42 19.04
CA ALA A 11 31.50 9.82 18.83
C ALA A 11 30.63 10.37 17.69
N VAL A 12 29.82 11.37 18.01
CA VAL A 12 29.05 12.16 17.03
C VAL A 12 29.92 13.31 16.56
N LEU A 13 30.25 13.33 15.27
CA LEU A 13 30.92 14.45 14.62
C LEU A 13 29.88 15.43 14.11
N ALA A 14 29.73 16.57 14.77
CA ALA A 14 28.90 17.68 14.32
C ALA A 14 29.71 18.53 13.30
N ALA A 15 29.24 18.60 12.05
CA ALA A 15 29.74 19.54 11.06
C ALA A 15 28.83 20.77 11.04
N LEU A 16 29.32 21.88 11.58
CA LEU A 16 28.73 23.21 11.48
C LEU A 16 29.03 23.81 10.11
N GLY A 17 28.02 23.93 9.25
CA GLY A 17 28.06 24.70 8.02
C GLY A 17 27.38 26.05 8.22
N THR A 18 28.17 27.12 8.34
CA THR A 18 27.72 28.50 8.32
C THR A 18 27.41 28.94 6.88
N CYS A 19 26.16 29.32 6.59
CA CYS A 19 25.82 30.07 5.38
C CYS A 19 25.47 31.51 5.76
N ALA A 20 26.23 32.44 5.19
CA ALA A 20 26.13 33.87 5.38
C ALA A 20 24.90 34.44 4.63
N LEU A 21 24.23 35.36 5.30
CA LEU A 21 23.21 36.27 4.77
C LEU A 21 23.85 37.32 3.87
N ALA A 22 23.34 37.51 2.67
CA ALA A 22 23.47 38.77 1.93
C ALA A 22 22.10 39.15 1.40
N GLY A 23 21.68 40.34 1.81
CA GLY A 23 20.38 40.90 1.54
C GLY A 23 20.34 41.83 0.34
N CYS A 24 19.17 42.43 0.18
CA CYS A 24 18.79 43.61 -0.60
C CYS A 24 18.29 43.42 -2.02
N GLY A 25 17.06 43.93 -2.20
CA GLY A 25 16.61 44.40 -3.48
C GLY A 25 15.09 44.38 -3.67
N ARG A 26 14.46 45.43 -3.13
CA ARG A 26 13.05 45.81 -3.39
C ARG A 26 12.95 46.45 -4.76
N GLN A 27 12.03 46.02 -5.60
CA GLN A 27 11.42 46.93 -6.61
C GLN A 27 9.99 46.46 -6.93
N ASP A 28 9.08 47.40 -6.62
CA ASP A 28 7.71 47.44 -7.12
C ASP A 28 7.73 47.84 -8.61
N THR A 29 6.85 47.24 -9.42
CA THR A 29 6.04 47.98 -10.43
C THR A 29 4.95 47.08 -11.01
N SER A 30 3.74 47.44 -10.77
CA SER A 30 2.50 47.60 -11.54
C SER A 30 2.30 46.84 -12.89
N ASN A 31 1.13 46.21 -12.93
CA ASN A 31 0.11 46.26 -14.00
C ASN A 31 0.43 45.70 -15.41
N GLU A 32 -0.27 44.67 -15.81
CA GLU A 32 -1.23 44.77 -16.93
C GLU A 32 -2.03 43.48 -17.11
N ALA A 33 -3.32 43.67 -17.32
CA ALA A 33 -4.28 42.63 -17.65
C ALA A 33 -4.17 42.27 -19.14
N ALA A 34 -4.23 40.98 -19.46
CA ALA A 34 -4.53 40.53 -20.81
C ALA A 34 -5.52 39.37 -20.76
N THR A 35 -6.73 39.64 -21.10
CA THR A 35 -7.81 38.76 -21.56
C THR A 35 -7.40 38.07 -22.86
N SER A 36 -7.56 36.77 -22.94
CA SER A 36 -7.65 36.10 -24.22
C SER A 36 -8.50 34.85 -24.11
N THR A 37 -9.54 34.91 -24.85
CA THR A 37 -10.65 34.06 -25.22
C THR A 37 -10.27 32.64 -25.67
N SER A 38 -11.14 31.72 -25.27
CA SER A 38 -11.33 30.36 -25.81
C SER A 38 -11.52 30.30 -27.34
N PRO A 39 -11.29 29.17 -27.98
CA PRO A 39 -12.42 28.62 -28.71
C PRO A 39 -12.71 27.13 -28.44
N GLU A 40 -14.01 26.87 -28.38
CA GLU A 40 -14.65 25.59 -28.52
C GLU A 40 -14.28 24.93 -29.85
N ALA A 41 -14.11 23.60 -29.82
CA ALA A 41 -14.35 22.78 -30.99
C ALA A 41 -15.01 21.48 -30.57
N SER A 42 -16.31 21.45 -30.81
CA SER A 42 -17.19 20.30 -30.84
C SER A 42 -16.81 19.40 -32.01
N ALA A 43 -16.69 18.10 -31.79
CA ALA A 43 -16.82 17.09 -32.83
C ALA A 43 -17.51 15.86 -32.28
N ALA A 44 -18.77 15.74 -32.60
CA ALA A 44 -19.58 14.55 -32.50
C ALA A 44 -19.08 13.50 -33.50
N ILE A 45 -18.94 12.27 -33.07
CA ILE A 45 -18.88 11.11 -33.99
C ILE A 45 -19.90 10.08 -33.54
N THR A 46 -20.73 9.76 -34.49
CA THR A 46 -21.94 8.97 -34.59
C THR A 46 -21.68 7.49 -34.32
N GLU A 47 -22.63 6.87 -33.66
CA GLU A 47 -22.81 5.42 -33.51
C GLU A 47 -22.95 4.70 -34.86
N THR A 48 -22.39 3.50 -34.95
CA THR A 48 -22.88 2.48 -35.86
C THR A 48 -22.98 1.15 -35.12
N VAL A 49 -24.22 0.80 -34.88
CA VAL A 49 -24.67 -0.52 -34.45
C VAL A 49 -24.50 -1.48 -35.63
N ASN A 50 -23.93 -2.64 -35.37
CA ASN A 50 -24.07 -3.77 -36.27
C ASN A 50 -24.44 -5.03 -35.51
N GLU A 51 -25.72 -5.34 -35.65
CA GLU A 51 -26.39 -6.54 -35.21
C GLU A 51 -26.13 -7.64 -36.26
N SER A 52 -25.68 -8.81 -35.86
CA SER A 52 -25.75 -10.01 -36.70
C SER A 52 -26.11 -11.23 -35.86
N THR A 53 -27.31 -11.68 -36.12
CA THR A 53 -28.00 -12.86 -35.63
C THR A 53 -27.57 -14.13 -36.36
N ALA A 54 -27.84 -15.26 -35.67
CA ALA A 54 -28.10 -16.65 -36.15
C ALA A 54 -26.85 -17.53 -36.30
N ALA A 55 -26.89 -18.82 -36.04
CA ALA A 55 -27.95 -19.78 -35.77
C ALA A 55 -27.35 -21.03 -35.11
N SER A 56 -28.18 -21.70 -34.36
CA SER A 56 -28.06 -23.03 -33.79
C SER A 56 -27.78 -24.12 -34.81
N GLU A 57 -26.92 -25.08 -34.46
CA GLU A 57 -27.07 -26.45 -34.99
C GLU A 57 -26.65 -27.47 -33.90
N GLN A 58 -27.63 -28.34 -33.58
CA GLN A 58 -27.52 -29.51 -32.72
C GLN A 58 -27.14 -30.73 -33.57
N THR A 59 -26.47 -31.69 -32.91
CA THR A 59 -26.64 -33.15 -32.94
C THR A 59 -25.37 -33.93 -33.24
N PRO A 60 -25.25 -35.22 -32.85
CA PRO A 60 -25.58 -35.90 -31.62
C PRO A 60 -24.40 -36.70 -31.01
N ALA A 61 -24.61 -37.22 -29.79
CA ALA A 61 -23.69 -38.15 -29.11
C ALA A 61 -23.68 -39.56 -29.77
N PRO A 62 -22.63 -40.34 -29.57
CA PRO A 62 -22.82 -41.73 -29.18
C PRO A 62 -21.99 -42.20 -27.98
N ASP A 63 -22.69 -42.98 -27.19
CA ASP A 63 -22.33 -44.14 -26.35
C ASP A 63 -20.97 -44.23 -25.65
N ALA A 64 -21.08 -44.43 -24.34
CA ALA A 64 -20.06 -44.95 -23.45
C ALA A 64 -19.80 -46.44 -23.72
N PRO A 65 -18.56 -46.93 -23.42
CA PRO A 65 -18.47 -47.89 -22.31
C PRO A 65 -17.17 -47.81 -21.48
N GLY A 66 -17.24 -48.28 -20.25
CA GLY A 66 -16.10 -48.84 -19.54
C GLY A 66 -15.56 -48.07 -18.36
N THR A 67 -16.17 -48.31 -17.23
CA THR A 67 -15.65 -48.09 -15.88
C THR A 67 -14.27 -48.72 -15.73
N GLN A 68 -13.22 -47.88 -15.55
CA GLN A 68 -12.02 -48.27 -14.83
C GLN A 68 -11.78 -47.27 -13.72
N SER A 69 -11.95 -47.75 -12.50
CA SER A 69 -11.54 -47.08 -11.28
C SER A 69 -10.03 -46.92 -11.29
N THR A 70 -9.57 -45.71 -11.54
CA THR A 70 -8.21 -45.30 -11.22
C THR A 70 -8.32 -44.25 -10.09
N GLN A 71 -7.68 -44.58 -8.98
CA GLN A 71 -7.42 -43.77 -7.81
C GLN A 71 -7.01 -42.34 -8.25
N PRO A 72 -7.54 -41.25 -7.64
CA PRO A 72 -7.14 -39.90 -8.04
C PRO A 72 -5.67 -39.73 -7.69
N ALA A 73 -4.83 -39.62 -8.71
CA ALA A 73 -3.54 -38.99 -8.55
C ALA A 73 -3.80 -37.53 -8.17
N ASP A 74 -3.13 -37.08 -7.15
CA ASP A 74 -3.13 -35.71 -6.66
C ASP A 74 -2.58 -34.77 -7.77
N VAL A 75 -3.46 -34.34 -8.66
CA VAL A 75 -3.14 -33.43 -9.77
C VAL A 75 -3.32 -32.03 -9.23
N THR A 76 -2.32 -31.54 -8.49
CA THR A 76 -2.19 -30.10 -8.24
C THR A 76 -2.21 -29.40 -9.61
N SER A 77 -3.18 -28.53 -9.83
CA SER A 77 -3.31 -27.79 -11.09
C SER A 77 -2.08 -26.90 -11.32
N GLU A 78 -1.75 -26.59 -12.59
CA GLU A 78 -0.66 -25.64 -12.88
C GLU A 78 -0.90 -24.30 -12.19
N ALA A 79 -2.16 -23.84 -12.10
CA ALA A 79 -2.54 -22.64 -11.37
C ALA A 79 -2.23 -22.72 -9.86
N ASP A 80 -2.32 -23.90 -9.24
CA ASP A 80 -1.98 -24.07 -7.82
C ASP A 80 -0.45 -24.07 -7.62
N LYS A 81 0.30 -24.60 -8.59
CA LYS A 81 1.77 -24.51 -8.58
C LYS A 81 2.25 -23.09 -8.77
N ASP A 82 1.62 -22.33 -9.64
CA ASP A 82 1.93 -20.91 -9.85
C ASP A 82 1.66 -20.09 -8.58
N LYS A 83 0.55 -20.32 -7.90
CA LYS A 83 0.25 -19.67 -6.61
C LYS A 83 1.25 -20.03 -5.53
N ALA A 84 1.65 -21.29 -5.41
CA ALA A 84 2.63 -21.75 -4.43
C ALA A 84 4.02 -21.13 -4.65
N SER A 85 4.34 -20.68 -5.86
CA SER A 85 5.62 -20.03 -6.19
C SER A 85 5.64 -18.52 -5.89
N THR A 86 4.49 -17.90 -5.62
CA THR A 86 4.43 -16.48 -5.29
C THR A 86 5.00 -16.19 -3.89
N PRO A 87 5.39 -14.93 -3.59
CA PRO A 87 5.88 -14.55 -2.27
C PRO A 87 4.93 -14.97 -1.13
N PHE A 88 3.64 -14.68 -1.26
CA PHE A 88 2.65 -15.08 -0.27
C PHE A 88 2.42 -16.61 -0.26
N GLY A 89 2.45 -17.26 -1.42
CA GLY A 89 2.32 -18.71 -1.52
C GLY A 89 3.44 -19.49 -0.83
N GLN A 90 4.63 -18.88 -0.74
CA GLN A 90 5.80 -19.50 -0.08
C GLN A 90 5.79 -19.32 1.44
N HIS A 91 5.23 -18.22 1.95
CA HIS A 91 5.35 -17.86 3.37
C HIS A 91 4.01 -17.75 4.10
N GLY A 92 2.88 -17.59 3.37
CA GLY A 92 1.57 -17.41 3.98
C GLY A 92 1.44 -16.14 4.82
N ALA A 93 0.59 -16.18 5.83
CA ALA A 93 0.40 -15.08 6.76
C ALA A 93 1.66 -14.83 7.60
N LEU A 94 2.04 -13.55 7.72
CA LEU A 94 3.21 -13.16 8.53
C LEU A 94 2.80 -12.77 9.94
N HIS A 95 3.70 -12.96 10.89
CA HIS A 95 3.56 -12.53 12.28
C HIS A 95 4.89 -12.07 12.86
N VAL A 96 4.85 -11.45 14.02
CA VAL A 96 6.06 -11.02 14.72
C VAL A 96 6.35 -11.98 15.87
N GLU A 97 7.48 -12.66 15.78
CA GLU A 97 7.95 -13.56 16.82
C GLU A 97 9.41 -13.26 17.18
N ASN A 98 9.70 -13.15 18.48
CA ASN A 98 11.05 -12.88 19.00
C ASN A 98 11.73 -11.64 18.35
N GLY A 99 10.94 -10.59 18.03
CA GLY A 99 11.42 -9.36 17.40
C GLY A 99 11.77 -9.49 15.91
N LYS A 100 11.29 -10.53 15.25
CA LYS A 100 11.46 -10.77 13.82
C LYS A 100 10.11 -10.94 13.13
N LEU A 101 10.05 -10.56 11.88
CA LEU A 101 8.93 -10.92 11.00
C LEU A 101 9.15 -12.35 10.52
N THR A 102 8.17 -13.22 10.77
CA THR A 102 8.27 -14.65 10.49
C THR A 102 7.02 -15.16 9.79
N ASP A 103 7.17 -16.26 9.06
CA ASP A 103 6.06 -17.06 8.54
C ASP A 103 5.55 -18.08 9.57
N ALA A 104 4.53 -18.86 9.20
CA ALA A 104 3.90 -19.85 10.08
C ALA A 104 4.85 -20.98 10.51
N ASP A 105 5.92 -21.22 9.76
CA ASP A 105 6.94 -22.23 10.06
C ASP A 105 8.10 -21.67 10.91
N GLY A 106 8.03 -20.39 11.28
CA GLY A 106 9.05 -19.69 12.07
C GLY A 106 10.27 -19.23 11.28
N ASN A 107 10.21 -19.28 9.93
CA ASN A 107 11.28 -18.75 9.10
C ASN A 107 11.22 -17.20 9.08
N THR A 108 12.36 -16.57 9.22
CA THR A 108 12.44 -15.10 9.10
C THR A 108 12.18 -14.68 7.67
N VAL A 109 11.22 -13.76 7.48
CA VAL A 109 10.84 -13.19 6.18
C VAL A 109 11.31 -11.75 6.09
N GLN A 110 11.94 -11.40 4.98
CA GLN A 110 12.30 -10.03 4.66
C GLN A 110 11.37 -9.50 3.57
N LEU A 111 10.71 -8.37 3.85
CA LEU A 111 9.96 -7.64 2.83
C LEU A 111 10.90 -6.68 2.08
N TYR A 112 10.83 -6.73 0.77
CA TYR A 112 11.54 -5.83 -0.14
C TYR A 112 10.63 -5.50 -1.32
N GLY A 113 10.53 -4.21 -1.62
CA GLY A 113 9.55 -3.75 -2.60
C GLY A 113 9.62 -2.26 -2.85
N MET A 114 8.53 -1.75 -3.39
CA MET A 114 8.39 -0.36 -3.78
C MET A 114 7.22 0.30 -3.07
N SER A 115 7.41 1.57 -2.70
CA SER A 115 6.33 2.45 -2.28
C SER A 115 5.78 3.21 -3.48
N THR A 116 4.47 3.42 -3.52
CA THR A 116 3.80 4.12 -4.62
C THR A 116 4.08 5.62 -4.66
N HIS A 117 4.83 6.19 -3.68
CA HIS A 117 4.76 7.62 -3.41
C HIS A 117 3.29 8.02 -3.11
N GLY A 118 2.93 9.31 -3.12
CA GLY A 118 1.54 9.73 -2.86
C GLY A 118 0.55 9.18 -3.88
N ILE A 119 -0.37 8.31 -3.46
CA ILE A 119 -1.36 7.69 -4.35
C ILE A 119 -2.29 8.73 -4.99
N ALA A 120 -2.51 9.88 -4.33
CA ALA A 120 -3.28 11.00 -4.89
C ALA A 120 -2.60 11.64 -6.11
N TRP A 121 -1.27 11.59 -6.18
CA TRP A 121 -0.50 12.27 -7.24
C TRP A 121 -0.18 11.35 -8.40
N PHE A 122 -0.03 10.05 -8.12
CA PHE A 122 0.38 9.05 -9.10
C PHE A 122 -0.54 7.83 -9.11
N PRO A 123 -1.87 8.03 -9.20
CA PRO A 123 -2.84 6.91 -9.16
C PRO A 123 -2.65 5.94 -10.33
N GLN A 124 -2.08 6.40 -11.45
CA GLN A 124 -1.86 5.58 -12.65
C GLN A 124 -0.87 4.43 -12.43
N TYR A 125 -0.04 4.47 -11.38
CA TYR A 125 0.86 3.36 -11.06
C TYR A 125 0.23 2.30 -10.16
N ILE A 126 -0.97 2.54 -9.64
CA ILE A 126 -1.75 1.53 -8.92
C ILE A 126 -2.54 0.73 -9.96
N ASN A 127 -1.89 -0.25 -10.54
CA ASN A 127 -2.50 -1.16 -11.50
C ASN A 127 -1.78 -2.52 -11.51
N TYR A 128 -2.48 -3.53 -11.99
CA TYR A 128 -2.01 -4.91 -12.00
C TYR A 128 -0.67 -5.08 -12.76
N ASP A 129 -0.54 -4.47 -13.94
CA ASP A 129 0.66 -4.64 -14.78
C ASP A 129 1.92 -4.02 -14.15
N SER A 130 1.78 -2.86 -13.48
CA SER A 130 2.87 -2.25 -12.74
C SER A 130 3.35 -3.15 -11.60
N PHE A 131 2.42 -3.71 -10.82
CA PHE A 131 2.76 -4.59 -9.70
C PHE A 131 3.33 -5.93 -10.19
N ARG A 132 2.79 -6.47 -11.27
CA ARG A 132 3.31 -7.67 -11.92
C ARG A 132 4.76 -7.46 -12.40
N THR A 133 5.05 -6.34 -13.06
CA THR A 133 6.41 -5.99 -13.49
C THR A 133 7.37 -5.90 -12.30
N LEU A 134 6.94 -5.27 -11.19
CA LEU A 134 7.78 -5.20 -9.99
C LEU A 134 8.04 -6.60 -9.41
N ARG A 135 7.04 -7.48 -9.38
CA ARG A 135 7.21 -8.86 -8.91
C ARG A 135 8.13 -9.66 -9.84
N ASP A 136 7.83 -9.67 -11.14
CA ASP A 136 8.44 -10.61 -12.10
C ASP A 136 9.83 -10.15 -12.56
N ASP A 137 9.99 -8.86 -12.85
CA ASP A 137 11.23 -8.33 -13.43
C ASP A 137 12.19 -7.77 -12.35
N TRP A 138 11.63 -7.28 -11.21
CA TRP A 138 12.40 -6.68 -10.13
C TRP A 138 12.49 -7.57 -8.89
N ASN A 139 11.80 -8.72 -8.93
CA ASN A 139 11.77 -9.69 -7.85
C ASN A 139 11.30 -9.11 -6.51
N THR A 140 10.39 -8.13 -6.54
CA THR A 140 9.82 -7.57 -5.30
C THR A 140 8.76 -8.49 -4.71
N ASN A 141 8.64 -8.53 -3.39
CA ASN A 141 7.64 -9.34 -2.71
C ASN A 141 6.57 -8.50 -1.99
N CYS A 142 6.73 -7.17 -1.96
CA CYS A 142 5.84 -6.28 -1.24
C CYS A 142 5.60 -4.97 -2.00
N ILE A 143 4.38 -4.45 -1.93
CA ILE A 143 4.01 -3.10 -2.36
C ILE A 143 3.58 -2.30 -1.13
N ARG A 144 3.97 -1.01 -1.06
CA ARG A 144 3.50 -0.09 -0.02
C ARG A 144 2.64 0.99 -0.65
N LEU A 145 1.39 1.09 -0.21
CA LEU A 145 0.40 2.05 -0.68
C LEU A 145 0.40 3.28 0.22
N ALA A 146 1.07 4.34 -0.21
CA ALA A 146 1.29 5.54 0.59
C ALA A 146 0.09 6.49 0.50
N MET A 147 -0.83 6.40 1.48
CA MET A 147 -1.95 7.32 1.65
C MET A 147 -1.48 8.59 2.36
N TYR A 148 -1.03 9.59 1.59
CA TYR A 148 -0.65 10.88 2.15
C TYR A 148 -1.85 11.58 2.80
N THR A 149 -1.61 12.18 3.96
CA THR A 149 -2.63 12.78 4.82
C THR A 149 -2.76 14.29 4.60
N ALA A 150 -1.78 15.06 5.02
CA ALA A 150 -1.82 16.52 5.05
C ALA A 150 -1.23 17.20 3.81
N GLU A 151 -0.59 16.49 2.92
CA GLU A 151 -0.05 17.02 1.67
C GLU A 151 -1.17 17.38 0.70
N TYR A 152 -0.87 18.28 -0.25
CA TYR A 152 -1.83 18.73 -1.26
C TYR A 152 -2.53 17.56 -1.96
N GLY A 153 -3.85 17.56 -1.94
CA GLY A 153 -4.67 16.48 -2.50
C GLY A 153 -4.66 15.20 -1.68
N GLY A 154 -4.01 15.18 -0.51
CA GLY A 154 -4.02 14.06 0.41
C GLY A 154 -5.36 13.87 1.12
N TYR A 155 -5.50 12.79 1.84
CA TYR A 155 -6.76 12.34 2.46
C TYR A 155 -7.39 13.39 3.38
N CYS A 156 -6.57 14.14 4.14
CA CYS A 156 -7.00 15.20 5.05
C CYS A 156 -6.81 16.61 4.45
N ALA A 157 -6.33 16.74 3.21
CA ALA A 157 -5.97 17.99 2.57
C ALA A 157 -6.65 18.20 1.20
N GLY A 158 -7.96 17.95 1.16
CA GLY A 158 -8.81 18.22 0.00
C GLY A 158 -8.85 17.11 -1.05
N GLY A 159 -8.26 15.95 -0.79
CA GLY A 159 -8.41 14.76 -1.63
C GLY A 159 -9.81 14.19 -1.56
N ASP A 160 -10.24 13.54 -2.65
CA ASP A 160 -11.47 12.75 -2.65
C ASP A 160 -11.25 11.46 -1.85
N LYS A 161 -11.75 11.43 -0.63
CA LYS A 161 -11.55 10.33 0.31
C LYS A 161 -12.05 8.99 -0.22
N GLU A 162 -13.18 8.98 -0.91
CA GLU A 162 -13.75 7.74 -1.46
C GLU A 162 -12.90 7.22 -2.61
N GLN A 163 -12.44 8.10 -3.50
CA GLN A 163 -11.53 7.73 -4.58
C GLN A 163 -10.19 7.21 -4.02
N LEU A 164 -9.63 7.89 -3.02
CA LEU A 164 -8.38 7.48 -2.40
C LEU A 164 -8.50 6.12 -1.70
N LYS A 165 -9.60 5.86 -0.98
CA LYS A 165 -9.89 4.55 -0.41
C LYS A 165 -10.06 3.48 -1.48
N GLN A 166 -10.69 3.82 -2.61
CA GLN A 166 -10.84 2.88 -3.72
C GLN A 166 -9.49 2.51 -4.33
N LEU A 167 -8.57 3.48 -4.51
CA LEU A 167 -7.20 3.19 -4.96
C LEU A 167 -6.45 2.22 -4.01
N VAL A 168 -6.65 2.36 -2.70
CA VAL A 168 -6.10 1.39 -1.73
C VAL A 168 -6.72 0.01 -1.93
N LYS A 169 -8.05 -0.06 -2.07
CA LYS A 169 -8.76 -1.33 -2.31
C LYS A 169 -8.29 -2.02 -3.59
N ASP A 170 -8.15 -1.26 -4.67
CA ASP A 170 -7.65 -1.77 -5.95
C ASP A 170 -6.21 -2.27 -5.82
N GLY A 171 -5.32 -1.50 -5.19
CA GLY A 171 -3.94 -1.88 -4.97
C GLY A 171 -3.80 -3.16 -4.13
N VAL A 172 -4.60 -3.31 -3.07
CA VAL A 172 -4.65 -4.54 -2.28
C VAL A 172 -5.15 -5.71 -3.12
N SER A 173 -6.19 -5.51 -3.94
CA SER A 173 -6.71 -6.55 -4.83
C SER A 173 -5.66 -7.05 -5.80
N TYR A 174 -4.93 -6.14 -6.48
CA TYR A 174 -3.87 -6.50 -7.42
C TYR A 174 -2.70 -7.22 -6.73
N ALA A 175 -2.26 -6.74 -5.57
CA ALA A 175 -1.20 -7.39 -4.81
C ALA A 175 -1.62 -8.81 -4.36
N THR A 176 -2.85 -8.98 -3.90
CA THR A 176 -3.41 -10.27 -3.48
C THR A 176 -3.49 -11.26 -4.65
N GLU A 177 -3.99 -10.82 -5.81
CA GLU A 177 -4.05 -11.65 -7.02
C GLU A 177 -2.65 -12.09 -7.47
N LEU A 178 -1.67 -11.20 -7.35
CA LEU A 178 -0.27 -11.47 -7.67
C LEU A 178 0.47 -12.27 -6.59
N GLY A 179 -0.15 -12.56 -5.45
CA GLY A 179 0.46 -13.24 -4.32
C GLY A 179 1.61 -12.45 -3.70
N MET A 180 1.52 -11.13 -3.68
CA MET A 180 2.46 -10.21 -3.05
C MET A 180 1.93 -9.76 -1.69
N TYR A 181 2.83 -9.39 -0.78
CA TYR A 181 2.44 -8.64 0.41
C TYR A 181 2.12 -7.19 0.06
N VAL A 182 1.27 -6.56 0.87
CA VAL A 182 0.94 -5.16 0.71
C VAL A 182 0.86 -4.44 2.05
N ILE A 183 1.48 -3.27 2.14
CA ILE A 183 1.42 -2.39 3.30
C ILE A 183 0.43 -1.27 2.99
N VAL A 184 -0.62 -1.16 3.79
CA VAL A 184 -1.55 -0.04 3.78
C VAL A 184 -1.03 1.00 4.75
N ASP A 185 -0.53 2.11 4.22
CA ASP A 185 0.21 3.12 4.96
C ASP A 185 -0.57 4.43 5.09
N TRP A 186 -0.82 4.83 6.34
CA TRP A 186 -1.27 6.17 6.71
C TRP A 186 -0.06 7.10 6.75
N HIS A 187 0.18 7.77 5.62
CA HIS A 187 1.43 8.46 5.34
C HIS A 187 1.45 9.88 5.89
N ILE A 188 1.68 10.01 7.19
CA ILE A 188 1.92 11.32 7.78
C ILE A 188 3.30 11.84 7.38
N LEU A 189 3.42 13.14 7.16
CA LEU A 189 4.67 13.82 6.83
C LEU A 189 4.65 15.27 7.37
N SER A 190 3.97 16.21 6.68
CA SER A 190 3.89 17.61 7.12
C SER A 190 2.97 17.82 8.32
N ASP A 191 2.08 16.91 8.60
CA ASP A 191 1.28 16.85 9.84
C ASP A 191 2.07 16.37 11.07
N CYS A 192 3.31 15.98 10.91
CA CYS A 192 4.31 15.71 11.96
C CYS A 192 3.84 14.75 13.07
N ASP A 193 2.79 15.13 13.83
CA ASP A 193 2.21 14.34 14.91
C ASP A 193 0.97 13.57 14.41
N PRO A 194 0.95 12.23 14.49
CA PRO A 194 -0.18 11.42 14.02
C PRO A 194 -1.51 11.74 14.72
N ASN A 195 -1.46 12.37 15.90
CA ASN A 195 -2.67 12.80 16.60
C ASN A 195 -3.41 13.96 15.91
N GLN A 196 -2.78 14.68 14.97
CA GLN A 196 -3.45 15.79 14.26
C GLN A 196 -4.67 15.32 13.47
N ASN A 197 -4.56 14.14 12.83
CA ASN A 197 -5.61 13.56 12.01
C ASN A 197 -6.07 12.19 12.56
N LYS A 198 -6.00 11.99 13.88
CA LYS A 198 -6.26 10.70 14.53
C LYS A 198 -7.67 10.16 14.25
N ASP A 199 -8.70 11.00 14.34
CA ASP A 199 -10.08 10.56 14.12
C ASP A 199 -10.30 10.06 12.69
N GLU A 200 -9.64 10.69 11.72
CA GLU A 200 -9.64 10.28 10.32
C GLU A 200 -8.88 8.95 10.14
N ALA A 201 -7.75 8.79 10.81
CA ALA A 201 -7.00 7.54 10.81
C ALA A 201 -7.83 6.38 11.38
N ILE A 202 -8.51 6.62 12.51
CA ILE A 202 -9.41 5.64 13.14
C ILE A 202 -10.54 5.24 12.17
N ALA A 203 -11.16 6.20 11.50
CA ALA A 203 -12.23 5.93 10.53
C ALA A 203 -11.71 5.14 9.32
N PHE A 204 -10.56 5.55 8.78
CA PHE A 204 -9.90 4.88 7.66
C PHE A 204 -9.52 3.44 7.98
N PHE A 205 -8.81 3.20 9.08
CA PHE A 205 -8.38 1.85 9.45
C PHE A 205 -9.53 0.94 9.85
N ARG A 206 -10.61 1.48 10.43
CA ARG A 206 -11.82 0.69 10.70
C ARG A 206 -12.40 0.11 9.41
N GLU A 207 -12.55 0.95 8.39
CA GLU A 207 -13.06 0.52 7.08
C GLU A 207 -12.08 -0.41 6.38
N MET A 208 -10.79 -0.07 6.33
CA MET A 208 -9.81 -0.90 5.63
C MET A 208 -9.61 -2.26 6.30
N ALA A 209 -9.57 -2.32 7.62
CA ALA A 209 -9.44 -3.58 8.34
C ALA A 209 -10.68 -4.48 8.19
N GLU A 210 -11.88 -3.90 8.11
CA GLU A 210 -13.11 -4.64 7.81
C GLU A 210 -13.08 -5.20 6.39
N VAL A 211 -12.73 -4.37 5.40
CA VAL A 211 -12.68 -4.77 3.99
C VAL A 211 -11.62 -5.86 3.73
N PHE A 212 -10.50 -5.80 4.44
CA PHE A 212 -9.38 -6.73 4.26
C PHE A 212 -9.27 -7.80 5.34
N ALA A 213 -10.35 -8.06 6.08
CA ALA A 213 -10.33 -9.03 7.18
C ALA A 213 -9.83 -10.43 6.75
N ASP A 214 -10.18 -10.85 5.53
CA ASP A 214 -9.79 -12.14 4.95
C ASP A 214 -8.48 -12.09 4.14
N ASN A 215 -7.81 -10.93 4.07
CA ASN A 215 -6.56 -10.76 3.31
C ASN A 215 -5.34 -10.93 4.22
N ASP A 216 -4.77 -12.14 4.27
CA ASP A 216 -3.61 -12.45 5.12
C ASP A 216 -2.27 -11.88 4.62
N ASN A 217 -2.25 -11.32 3.41
CA ASN A 217 -1.09 -10.66 2.82
C ASN A 217 -1.03 -9.15 3.15
N VAL A 218 -2.01 -8.60 3.90
CA VAL A 218 -2.09 -7.17 4.24
C VAL A 218 -1.41 -6.88 5.57
N LEU A 219 -0.50 -5.90 5.56
CA LEU A 219 0.11 -5.30 6.73
C LEU A 219 -0.39 -3.84 6.83
N TYR A 220 -0.40 -3.29 8.04
CA TYR A 220 -0.87 -1.92 8.29
C TYR A 220 0.27 -1.07 8.85
N GLU A 221 0.51 0.09 8.26
CA GLU A 221 1.42 1.10 8.79
C GLU A 221 0.60 2.29 9.25
N ILE A 222 0.51 2.47 10.57
CA ILE A 222 -0.43 3.43 11.15
C ILE A 222 0.09 4.87 11.22
N CYS A 223 1.37 5.07 11.06
CA CYS A 223 1.98 6.39 10.87
C CYS A 223 3.38 6.23 10.24
N ASN A 224 3.65 7.00 9.17
CA ASN A 224 4.90 6.92 8.42
C ASN A 224 6.10 7.52 9.20
N GLU A 225 6.23 8.83 9.22
CA GLU A 225 7.40 9.55 9.75
C GLU A 225 6.99 10.63 10.76
N PRO A 226 6.64 10.27 12.01
CA PRO A 226 6.44 11.27 13.06
C PRO A 226 7.70 12.13 13.20
N ASN A 227 7.54 13.45 13.11
CA ASN A 227 8.66 14.39 13.03
C ASN A 227 8.33 15.71 13.76
N GLY A 228 9.09 16.79 13.49
CA GLY A 228 8.79 18.12 14.05
C GLY A 228 8.84 18.23 15.56
N GLY A 229 9.52 17.30 16.23
CA GLY A 229 9.58 17.25 17.70
C GLY A 229 8.47 16.42 18.35
N THR A 230 7.72 15.67 17.58
CA THR A 230 6.74 14.68 18.08
C THR A 230 7.42 13.67 18.99
N SER A 231 6.87 13.52 20.21
CA SER A 231 7.45 12.61 21.18
C SER A 231 6.98 11.17 20.97
N TRP A 232 7.76 10.21 21.49
CA TRP A 232 7.32 8.82 21.54
C TRP A 232 6.02 8.64 22.34
N ASP A 233 5.82 9.42 23.43
CA ASP A 233 4.59 9.36 24.19
C ASP A 233 3.36 9.79 23.38
N SER A 234 3.52 10.79 22.49
CA SER A 234 2.47 11.20 21.55
C SER A 234 2.13 10.08 20.57
N ILE A 235 3.14 9.46 19.96
CA ILE A 235 2.96 8.33 19.04
C ILE A 235 2.30 7.14 19.75
N LYS A 236 2.74 6.84 20.95
CA LYS A 236 2.18 5.76 21.76
C LYS A 236 0.70 5.99 22.06
N SER A 237 0.34 7.22 22.45
CA SER A 237 -1.06 7.58 22.70
C SER A 237 -1.94 7.39 21.47
N TYR A 238 -1.44 7.79 20.29
CA TYR A 238 -2.11 7.55 19.02
C TYR A 238 -2.26 6.04 18.72
N ALA A 239 -1.19 5.29 18.85
CA ALA A 239 -1.17 3.86 18.56
C ALA A 239 -2.10 3.06 19.48
N GLU A 240 -2.22 3.44 20.77
CA GLU A 240 -3.12 2.82 21.73
C GLU A 240 -4.60 2.95 21.36
N GLU A 241 -4.96 3.96 20.54
CA GLU A 241 -6.33 4.12 20.04
C GLU A 241 -6.53 3.47 18.65
N VAL A 242 -5.55 3.50 17.76
CA VAL A 242 -5.68 2.99 16.38
C VAL A 242 -5.50 1.46 16.30
N ILE A 243 -4.52 0.91 17.01
CA ILE A 243 -4.23 -0.55 16.98
C ILE A 243 -5.45 -1.40 17.34
N PRO A 244 -6.22 -1.09 18.41
CA PRO A 244 -7.42 -1.86 18.74
C PRO A 244 -8.48 -1.87 17.63
N VAL A 245 -8.57 -0.79 16.86
CA VAL A 245 -9.53 -0.70 15.74
C VAL A 245 -9.21 -1.72 14.65
N ILE A 246 -7.94 -1.86 14.29
CA ILE A 246 -7.46 -2.86 13.32
C ILE A 246 -7.66 -4.27 13.88
N ARG A 247 -7.22 -4.50 15.12
CA ARG A 247 -7.27 -5.82 15.77
C ARG A 247 -8.69 -6.31 16.07
N ALA A 248 -9.68 -5.42 16.10
CA ALA A 248 -11.08 -5.81 16.21
C ALA A 248 -11.56 -6.62 14.99
N GLN A 249 -10.99 -6.38 13.82
CA GLN A 249 -11.31 -7.07 12.58
C GLN A 249 -10.27 -8.15 12.23
N LYS A 250 -8.99 -7.88 12.51
CA LYS A 250 -7.87 -8.77 12.21
C LYS A 250 -6.94 -8.86 13.44
N PRO A 251 -7.21 -9.80 14.37
CA PRO A 251 -6.47 -9.91 15.65
C PRO A 251 -4.97 -10.10 15.49
N ASP A 252 -4.54 -10.83 14.45
CA ASP A 252 -3.16 -11.20 14.20
C ASP A 252 -2.45 -10.27 13.20
N ALA A 253 -3.06 -9.13 12.84
CA ALA A 253 -2.48 -8.19 11.88
C ALA A 253 -1.06 -7.77 12.30
N VAL A 254 -0.13 -7.77 11.36
CA VAL A 254 1.16 -7.10 11.51
C VAL A 254 0.96 -5.60 11.36
N ILE A 255 1.33 -4.84 12.39
CA ILE A 255 1.16 -3.39 12.44
C ILE A 255 2.52 -2.72 12.61
N LEU A 256 2.84 -1.80 11.68
CA LEU A 256 4.03 -0.97 11.71
C LEU A 256 3.69 0.38 12.34
N VAL A 257 4.58 0.86 13.19
CA VAL A 257 4.47 2.17 13.84
C VAL A 257 5.75 2.93 13.58
N GLY A 258 5.66 4.06 12.89
CA GLY A 258 6.80 4.96 12.67
C GLY A 258 7.35 5.49 13.99
N THR A 259 8.64 5.70 14.05
CA THR A 259 9.34 6.28 15.20
C THR A 259 9.70 7.74 14.94
N PRO A 260 9.91 8.58 15.98
CA PRO A 260 10.31 9.96 15.77
C PRO A 260 11.64 10.06 15.01
N THR A 261 11.71 10.97 14.05
CA THR A 261 12.91 11.28 13.25
C THR A 261 13.56 12.59 13.68
#